data_c47ac4c408998f966f3a574c81a11dad
#
_entry.id   c47ac4c408998f966f3a574c81a11dad
#
_cell.length_a   1.000
_cell.length_b   1.000
_cell.length_c   1.000
_cell.angle_alpha   90.00
_cell.angle_beta   90.00
_cell.angle_gamma   90.00
#
_symmetry.space_group_name_H-M   'P 1'
#
loop_
_entity.id
_entity.type
_entity.pdbx_description
1 polymer ?
#
loop_
_entity_poly.entity_id
_entity_poly.type
_entity_poly.pdbx_seq_one_letter_code
_entity_poly.pdbx_strand_id
1 'polypeptide(L)'
;YESLQPVQWPISVGQLKGRERFYADGKFFTPDGRANFLALSARGPVNVPDEQFPMILNTGRIRDQWHTMTRTGLSEKLLAHINEPFCAMHPDDANQLGIAAQDVVTLESRWGLARARIQITTDQRLGSVFMPMHWTGVMASNSRVGAVVNPVVDAVSGQPENKHTPVRVRRFDAKWHGFLLSEHPMPLPATDYAVAIRGGKFWRFELAGRESPDSCVELANELQGNMQMALPANTETLEYVDAAHGVYRRAYVFEGRLLAVCFLGADVALPERNWLAMLIGKELSALDRRALLSGRPANPAFDVGRIICACFVVGEKTIRKSIAVKNLDSVAAIGECLKAGTNCGSCQPELKQILNSCQAA
;
A
#
# COMPACT_ATOMS: atom_id res chain seq x y z
N TYR A 1 -34.61 -5.59 -14.99
CA TYR A 1 -33.35 -6.34 -14.82
C TYR A 1 -33.65 -7.84 -14.71
N GLU A 2 -34.61 -8.21 -13.88
CA GLU A 2 -34.97 -9.61 -13.62
C GLU A 2 -35.52 -10.35 -14.85
N SER A 3 -36.02 -9.60 -15.83
CA SER A 3 -36.55 -10.15 -17.10
C SER A 3 -35.49 -10.27 -18.20
N LEU A 4 -34.25 -9.83 -17.94
CA LEU A 4 -33.19 -9.90 -18.94
C LEU A 4 -32.76 -11.36 -19.15
N GLN A 5 -32.78 -11.79 -20.40
CA GLN A 5 -32.22 -13.05 -20.83
C GLN A 5 -30.75 -12.90 -21.20
N PRO A 6 -29.96 -13.99 -21.17
CA PRO A 6 -28.58 -13.94 -21.68
C PRO A 6 -28.54 -13.38 -23.10
N VAL A 7 -27.65 -12.41 -23.34
CA VAL A 7 -27.52 -11.76 -24.63
C VAL A 7 -26.06 -11.82 -25.13
N GLN A 8 -25.92 -12.04 -26.42
CA GLN A 8 -24.62 -11.88 -27.08
C GLN A 8 -24.34 -10.39 -27.26
N TRP A 9 -23.34 -9.86 -26.61
CA TRP A 9 -22.90 -8.45 -26.76
C TRP A 9 -21.82 -8.36 -27.86
N PRO A 10 -21.76 -7.24 -28.61
CA PRO A 10 -22.60 -6.06 -28.54
C PRO A 10 -23.89 -6.18 -29.38
N ILE A 11 -24.93 -5.47 -28.94
CA ILE A 11 -26.19 -5.33 -29.66
C ILE A 11 -26.25 -3.92 -30.25
N SER A 12 -26.52 -3.80 -31.54
CA SER A 12 -26.76 -2.51 -32.19
C SER A 12 -28.21 -2.07 -31.99
N VAL A 13 -28.44 -0.75 -31.98
CA VAL A 13 -29.79 -0.19 -31.86
C VAL A 13 -30.72 -0.78 -32.95
N GLY A 14 -31.90 -1.26 -32.53
CA GLY A 14 -32.87 -1.89 -33.38
C GLY A 14 -32.62 -3.35 -33.76
N GLN A 15 -31.59 -3.99 -33.21
CA GLN A 15 -31.33 -5.43 -33.38
C GLN A 15 -31.69 -6.21 -32.11
N LEU A 16 -32.22 -7.43 -32.30
CA LEU A 16 -32.57 -8.34 -31.21
C LEU A 16 -31.43 -9.31 -30.87
N LYS A 17 -30.52 -9.53 -31.80
CA LYS A 17 -29.35 -10.40 -31.62
C LYS A 17 -28.08 -9.58 -31.68
N GLY A 18 -27.14 -9.89 -30.76
CA GLY A 18 -25.81 -9.35 -30.79
C GLY A 18 -24.91 -9.98 -31.85
N ARG A 19 -23.70 -9.44 -31.97
CA ARG A 19 -22.69 -9.95 -32.91
C ARG A 19 -21.81 -10.98 -32.21
N GLU A 20 -21.70 -12.16 -32.83
CA GLU A 20 -20.78 -13.21 -32.33
C GLU A 20 -19.31 -12.85 -32.60
N ARG A 21 -19.05 -12.08 -33.66
CA ARG A 21 -17.72 -11.66 -34.05
C ARG A 21 -17.75 -10.23 -34.60
N PHE A 22 -16.79 -9.41 -34.17
CA PHE A 22 -16.53 -8.11 -34.79
C PHE A 22 -16.00 -8.27 -36.20
N TYR A 23 -16.34 -7.33 -37.08
CA TYR A 23 -15.85 -7.25 -38.46
C TYR A 23 -16.10 -8.52 -39.28
N ALA A 24 -17.11 -9.32 -38.94
CA ALA A 24 -17.49 -10.51 -39.73
C ALA A 24 -17.98 -10.17 -41.12
N ASP A 25 -18.47 -8.96 -41.31
CA ASP A 25 -18.88 -8.37 -42.57
C ASP A 25 -17.72 -7.76 -43.39
N GLY A 26 -16.47 -7.88 -42.91
CA GLY A 26 -15.29 -7.29 -43.53
C GLY A 26 -15.19 -5.78 -43.46
N LYS A 27 -16.10 -5.10 -42.72
CA LYS A 27 -16.11 -3.65 -42.57
C LYS A 27 -15.46 -3.22 -41.27
N PHE A 28 -14.49 -2.33 -41.37
CA PHE A 28 -13.73 -1.77 -40.24
C PHE A 28 -14.13 -0.32 -39.99
N PHE A 29 -13.85 0.19 -38.78
CA PHE A 29 -14.11 1.58 -38.40
C PHE A 29 -13.01 2.53 -38.94
N THR A 30 -12.79 2.51 -40.21
CA THR A 30 -11.85 3.34 -40.97
C THR A 30 -12.62 4.14 -42.01
N PRO A 31 -12.08 5.25 -42.52
CA PRO A 31 -12.79 6.08 -43.53
C PRO A 31 -13.22 5.32 -44.78
N ASP A 32 -12.42 4.33 -45.20
CA ASP A 32 -12.69 3.49 -46.38
C ASP A 32 -13.33 2.12 -46.04
N GLY A 33 -13.57 1.87 -44.74
CA GLY A 33 -14.15 0.62 -44.25
C GLY A 33 -13.21 -0.59 -44.31
N ARG A 34 -11.92 -0.41 -44.63
CA ARG A 34 -10.95 -1.48 -44.75
C ARG A 34 -10.01 -1.55 -43.53
N ALA A 35 -9.42 -2.71 -43.28
CA ALA A 35 -8.39 -2.86 -42.28
C ALA A 35 -7.10 -2.08 -42.68
N ASN A 36 -6.53 -1.35 -41.72
CA ASN A 36 -5.24 -0.71 -41.90
C ASN A 36 -4.10 -1.70 -41.62
N PHE A 37 -3.27 -1.97 -42.60
CA PHE A 37 -2.05 -2.75 -42.47
C PHE A 37 -0.88 -1.79 -42.23
N LEU A 38 -0.38 -1.74 -40.99
CA LEU A 38 0.74 -0.89 -40.61
C LEU A 38 2.02 -1.71 -40.60
N ALA A 39 3.00 -1.32 -41.41
CA ALA A 39 4.34 -1.88 -41.36
C ALA A 39 5.04 -1.35 -40.08
N LEU A 40 5.14 -2.17 -39.06
CA LEU A 40 5.77 -1.81 -37.80
C LEU A 40 7.22 -2.28 -37.78
N SER A 41 8.13 -1.38 -37.40
CA SER A 41 9.51 -1.71 -37.07
C SER A 41 9.69 -1.70 -35.57
N ALA A 42 10.35 -2.71 -35.02
CA ALA A 42 10.74 -2.72 -33.61
C ALA A 42 11.71 -1.57 -33.35
N ARG A 43 11.47 -0.80 -32.32
CA ARG A 43 12.35 0.28 -31.85
C ARG A 43 12.41 0.26 -30.33
N GLY A 44 13.53 0.72 -29.77
CA GLY A 44 13.70 0.87 -28.35
C GLY A 44 12.81 1.97 -27.76
N PRO A 45 12.79 2.09 -26.44
CA PRO A 45 12.09 3.16 -25.73
C PRO A 45 12.66 4.51 -26.13
N VAL A 46 11.81 5.56 -26.12
CA VAL A 46 12.20 6.92 -26.48
C VAL A 46 13.17 7.52 -25.46
N ASN A 47 12.91 7.25 -24.16
CA ASN A 47 13.75 7.72 -23.08
C ASN A 47 14.57 6.58 -22.52
N VAL A 48 15.88 6.65 -22.63
CA VAL A 48 16.82 5.68 -22.07
C VAL A 48 17.46 6.20 -20.79
N PRO A 49 17.92 5.31 -19.88
CA PRO A 49 18.67 5.70 -18.71
C PRO A 49 19.93 6.50 -19.08
N ASP A 50 20.30 7.41 -18.18
CA ASP A 50 21.52 8.19 -18.25
C ASP A 50 22.13 8.34 -16.83
N GLU A 51 23.23 9.10 -16.71
CA GLU A 51 23.91 9.32 -15.43
C GLU A 51 22.99 10.00 -14.38
N GLN A 52 22.07 10.85 -14.82
CA GLN A 52 21.14 11.55 -13.94
C GLN A 52 19.98 10.67 -13.47
N PHE A 53 19.48 9.79 -14.36
CA PHE A 53 18.35 8.89 -14.13
C PHE A 53 18.74 7.45 -14.53
N PRO A 54 19.58 6.77 -13.72
CA PRO A 54 20.23 5.54 -14.13
C PRO A 54 19.37 4.27 -14.06
N MET A 55 18.22 4.34 -13.38
CA MET A 55 17.35 3.18 -13.17
C MET A 55 16.10 3.25 -14.05
N ILE A 56 15.47 2.11 -14.28
CA ILE A 56 14.20 2.02 -15.00
C ILE A 56 13.06 1.79 -14.03
N LEU A 57 12.08 2.68 -14.04
CA LEU A 57 10.80 2.49 -13.36
C LEU A 57 9.84 1.69 -14.25
N ASN A 58 9.39 0.56 -13.76
CA ASN A 58 8.23 -0.16 -14.24
C ASN A 58 7.03 0.07 -13.31
N THR A 59 5.83 0.21 -13.87
CA THR A 59 4.59 0.38 -13.11
C THR A 59 3.63 -0.77 -13.40
N GLY A 60 2.79 -1.10 -12.44
CA GLY A 60 1.85 -2.19 -12.64
C GLY A 60 0.80 -2.29 -11.53
N ARG A 61 0.07 -3.40 -11.57
CA ARG A 61 -0.93 -3.75 -10.57
C ARG A 61 -0.32 -4.61 -9.47
N ILE A 62 -0.97 -4.57 -8.31
CA ILE A 62 -0.80 -5.59 -7.28
C ILE A 62 -2.07 -6.44 -7.21
N ARG A 63 -1.96 -7.64 -6.61
CA ARG A 63 -3.02 -8.67 -6.67
C ARG A 63 -4.37 -8.22 -6.09
N ASP A 64 -4.36 -7.37 -5.07
CA ASP A 64 -5.56 -7.04 -4.29
C ASP A 64 -6.23 -5.74 -4.73
N GLN A 65 -5.63 -5.00 -5.68
CA GLN A 65 -6.10 -3.68 -6.07
C GLN A 65 -6.48 -3.58 -7.54
N TRP A 66 -7.43 -2.70 -7.83
CA TRP A 66 -7.92 -2.44 -9.17
C TRP A 66 -7.84 -0.94 -9.50
N HIS A 67 -7.16 -0.60 -10.60
CA HIS A 67 -6.96 0.77 -11.06
C HIS A 67 -6.59 1.75 -9.92
N THR A 68 -7.32 2.84 -9.76
CA THR A 68 -7.11 3.88 -8.75
C THR A 68 -7.85 3.62 -7.43
N MET A 69 -8.20 2.38 -7.16
CA MET A 69 -8.85 1.93 -5.92
C MET A 69 -10.22 2.56 -5.64
N THR A 70 -10.90 3.13 -6.62
CA THR A 70 -12.23 3.73 -6.45
C THR A 70 -13.28 2.76 -5.90
N ARG A 71 -13.10 1.45 -6.13
CA ARG A 71 -13.94 0.39 -5.54
C ARG A 71 -13.17 -0.46 -4.54
N THR A 72 -12.00 -0.96 -4.91
CA THR A 72 -11.22 -1.85 -4.03
C THR A 72 -10.72 -1.14 -2.78
N GLY A 73 -10.45 0.16 -2.82
CA GLY A 73 -10.13 0.98 -1.66
C GLY A 73 -11.29 1.16 -0.66
N LEU A 74 -12.50 0.74 -0.99
CA LEU A 74 -13.64 0.68 -0.07
C LEU A 74 -13.68 -0.65 0.72
N SER A 75 -12.91 -1.65 0.30
CA SER A 75 -12.84 -2.95 0.95
C SER A 75 -11.63 -3.01 1.89
N GLU A 76 -11.91 -3.04 3.19
CA GLU A 76 -10.90 -3.16 4.24
C GLU A 76 -10.00 -4.40 4.06
N LYS A 77 -10.58 -5.54 3.63
CA LYS A 77 -9.85 -6.79 3.42
C LYS A 77 -8.81 -6.67 2.31
N LEU A 78 -9.13 -5.98 1.22
CA LEU A 78 -8.20 -5.78 0.11
C LEU A 78 -7.08 -4.81 0.45
N LEU A 79 -7.31 -3.87 1.38
CA LEU A 79 -6.30 -2.95 1.89
C LEU A 79 -5.43 -3.54 3.01
N ALA A 80 -5.85 -4.66 3.63
CA ALA A 80 -5.13 -5.23 4.77
C ALA A 80 -3.79 -5.89 4.39
N HIS A 81 -3.61 -6.32 3.13
CA HIS A 81 -2.39 -6.98 2.68
C HIS A 81 -1.27 -5.98 2.38
N ILE A 82 -1.50 -5.04 1.45
CA ILE A 82 -0.56 -3.97 1.11
C ILE A 82 -1.28 -2.65 1.33
N ASN A 83 -0.87 -1.94 2.35
CA ASN A 83 -1.57 -0.74 2.83
C ASN A 83 -0.88 0.56 2.38
N GLU A 84 0.38 0.51 1.97
CA GLU A 84 1.14 1.66 1.52
C GLU A 84 1.64 1.46 0.09
N PRO A 85 1.83 2.54 -0.70
CA PRO A 85 2.58 2.46 -1.94
C PRO A 85 4.02 2.05 -1.64
N PHE A 86 4.58 1.18 -2.46
CA PHE A 86 5.94 0.72 -2.28
C PHE A 86 6.78 0.89 -3.55
N CYS A 87 8.09 0.98 -3.37
CA CYS A 87 9.10 0.88 -4.42
C CYS A 87 9.85 -0.43 -4.24
N ALA A 88 9.65 -1.41 -5.12
CA ALA A 88 10.41 -2.64 -5.08
C ALA A 88 11.76 -2.45 -5.77
N MET A 89 12.85 -2.91 -5.13
CA MET A 89 14.23 -2.72 -5.58
C MET A 89 15.08 -3.95 -5.25
N HIS A 90 16.06 -4.26 -6.11
CA HIS A 90 17.02 -5.33 -5.84
C HIS A 90 17.91 -5.02 -4.63
N PRO A 91 18.28 -6.01 -3.79
CA PRO A 91 19.12 -5.79 -2.60
C PRO A 91 20.46 -5.10 -2.91
N ASP A 92 21.12 -5.45 -4.01
CA ASP A 92 22.41 -4.86 -4.37
C ASP A 92 22.27 -3.39 -4.75
N ASP A 93 21.20 -3.00 -5.47
CA ASP A 93 20.91 -1.60 -5.77
C ASP A 93 20.61 -0.82 -4.49
N ALA A 94 19.84 -1.41 -3.57
CA ALA A 94 19.52 -0.80 -2.29
C ALA A 94 20.79 -0.58 -1.44
N ASN A 95 21.68 -1.57 -1.38
CA ASN A 95 22.96 -1.49 -0.69
C ASN A 95 23.86 -0.39 -1.28
N GLN A 96 23.96 -0.34 -2.62
CA GLN A 96 24.74 0.67 -3.32
C GLN A 96 24.25 2.11 -3.04
N LEU A 97 22.93 2.28 -2.89
CA LEU A 97 22.29 3.56 -2.62
C LEU A 97 22.17 3.88 -1.13
N GLY A 98 22.63 3.00 -0.23
CA GLY A 98 22.52 3.17 1.23
C GLY A 98 21.07 3.18 1.72
N ILE A 99 20.18 2.43 1.07
CA ILE A 99 18.76 2.32 1.39
C ILE A 99 18.52 1.07 2.22
N ALA A 100 17.92 1.23 3.40
CA ALA A 100 17.60 0.14 4.32
C ALA A 100 16.11 -0.25 4.25
N ALA A 101 15.78 -1.43 4.75
CA ALA A 101 14.40 -1.88 4.86
C ALA A 101 13.55 -0.86 5.65
N GLN A 102 12.32 -0.66 5.19
CA GLN A 102 11.35 0.31 5.73
C GLN A 102 11.66 1.80 5.46
N ASP A 103 12.77 2.17 4.88
CA ASP A 103 12.99 3.56 4.46
C ASP A 103 11.86 4.03 3.54
N VAL A 104 11.56 5.33 3.58
CA VAL A 104 10.84 6.01 2.52
C VAL A 104 11.87 6.43 1.47
N VAL A 105 11.57 6.20 0.20
CA VAL A 105 12.42 6.63 -0.91
C VAL A 105 11.71 7.66 -1.77
N THR A 106 12.49 8.54 -2.40
CA THR A 106 12.03 9.44 -3.45
C THR A 106 12.46 8.89 -4.80
N LEU A 107 11.48 8.62 -5.66
CA LEU A 107 11.67 8.36 -7.08
C LEU A 107 11.54 9.69 -7.81
N GLU A 108 12.52 10.05 -8.60
CA GLU A 108 12.56 11.29 -9.38
C GLU A 108 12.83 10.98 -10.85
N SER A 109 12.09 11.63 -11.73
CA SER A 109 12.30 11.61 -13.17
C SER A 109 12.40 13.03 -13.71
N ARG A 110 12.55 13.19 -15.03
CA ARG A 110 12.50 14.49 -15.70
C ARG A 110 11.13 15.20 -15.55
N TRP A 111 10.08 14.47 -15.20
CA TRP A 111 8.69 14.97 -15.19
C TRP A 111 8.12 15.20 -13.80
N GLY A 112 8.72 14.60 -12.78
CA GLY A 112 8.27 14.81 -11.41
C GLY A 112 8.87 13.83 -10.42
N LEU A 113 8.26 13.78 -9.24
CA LEU A 113 8.67 12.92 -8.15
C LEU A 113 7.50 12.15 -7.55
N ALA A 114 7.83 11.02 -6.94
CA ALA A 114 6.93 10.27 -6.08
C ALA A 114 7.72 9.72 -4.88
N ARG A 115 7.03 9.49 -3.76
CA ARG A 115 7.59 8.86 -2.56
C ARG A 115 6.87 7.56 -2.26
N ALA A 116 7.60 6.57 -1.80
CA ALA A 116 7.07 5.26 -1.46
C ALA A 116 7.93 4.57 -0.39
N ARG A 117 7.34 3.62 0.33
CA ARG A 117 8.10 2.73 1.22
C ARG A 117 8.95 1.77 0.38
N ILE A 118 10.22 1.58 0.74
CA ILE A 118 11.06 0.61 0.03
C ILE A 118 10.62 -0.83 0.33
N GLN A 119 10.63 -1.67 -0.70
CA GLN A 119 10.52 -3.12 -0.60
C GLN A 119 11.75 -3.74 -1.25
N ILE A 120 12.67 -4.25 -0.45
CA ILE A 120 13.89 -4.90 -0.94
C ILE A 120 13.57 -6.35 -1.28
N THR A 121 13.78 -6.74 -2.54
CA THR A 121 13.44 -8.07 -3.03
C THR A 121 14.31 -8.51 -4.22
N THR A 122 14.70 -9.77 -4.24
CA THR A 122 15.42 -10.40 -5.38
C THR A 122 14.53 -10.64 -6.60
N ASP A 123 13.22 -10.42 -6.47
CA ASP A 123 12.29 -10.50 -7.61
C ASP A 123 12.45 -9.32 -8.58
N GLN A 124 13.14 -8.25 -8.17
CA GLN A 124 13.52 -7.15 -9.06
C GLN A 124 14.86 -7.40 -9.73
N ARG A 125 14.99 -6.94 -10.98
CA ARG A 125 16.26 -6.94 -11.70
C ARG A 125 17.12 -5.76 -11.26
N LEU A 126 18.43 -5.93 -11.28
CA LEU A 126 19.39 -4.85 -11.10
C LEU A 126 19.08 -3.69 -12.07
N GLY A 127 19.22 -2.46 -11.58
CA GLY A 127 18.95 -1.24 -12.35
C GLY A 127 17.46 -0.99 -12.64
N SER A 128 16.56 -1.77 -12.05
CA SER A 128 15.11 -1.66 -12.28
C SER A 128 14.33 -1.58 -10.99
N VAL A 129 13.34 -0.71 -10.94
CA VAL A 129 12.43 -0.56 -9.80
C VAL A 129 10.98 -0.68 -10.24
N PHE A 130 10.12 -1.11 -9.32
CA PHE A 130 8.69 -1.21 -9.55
C PHE A 130 7.92 -0.38 -8.53
N MET A 131 6.92 0.37 -9.00
CA MET A 131 5.98 1.08 -8.13
C MET A 131 4.54 0.82 -8.60
N PRO A 132 3.62 0.41 -7.69
CA PRO A 132 2.24 0.12 -8.06
C PRO A 132 1.48 1.39 -8.48
N MET A 133 0.57 1.23 -9.44
CA MET A 133 -0.16 2.33 -10.08
C MET A 133 -1.39 2.82 -9.31
N HIS A 134 -1.74 2.18 -8.20
CA HIS A 134 -3.08 2.32 -7.61
C HIS A 134 -3.29 3.58 -6.78
N TRP A 135 -2.27 4.08 -6.10
CA TRP A 135 -2.38 5.23 -5.20
C TRP A 135 -2.53 6.55 -5.96
N THR A 136 -3.47 7.35 -5.50
CA THR A 136 -3.75 8.70 -6.01
C THR A 136 -3.60 9.73 -4.90
N GLY A 137 -3.66 11.03 -5.25
CA GLY A 137 -3.61 12.12 -4.27
C GLY A 137 -4.76 12.13 -3.23
N VAL A 138 -5.80 11.31 -3.44
CA VAL A 138 -6.89 11.15 -2.45
C VAL A 138 -6.44 10.31 -1.27
N MET A 139 -5.56 9.31 -1.52
CA MET A 139 -5.14 8.35 -0.50
C MET A 139 -3.69 8.50 -0.08
N ALA A 140 -2.87 9.21 -0.85
CA ALA A 140 -1.46 9.35 -0.54
C ALA A 140 -0.89 10.67 -1.07
N SER A 141 -0.25 11.45 -0.21
CA SER A 141 0.51 12.64 -0.63
C SER A 141 1.82 12.22 -1.29
N ASN A 142 2.20 12.88 -2.37
CA ASN A 142 3.47 12.66 -3.08
C ASN A 142 3.77 11.20 -3.48
N SER A 143 2.75 10.33 -3.54
CA SER A 143 2.94 8.89 -3.81
C SER A 143 2.26 8.42 -5.10
N ARG A 144 1.83 9.35 -5.94
CA ARG A 144 1.21 9.04 -7.23
C ARG A 144 2.30 8.76 -8.27
N VAL A 145 2.46 7.49 -8.67
CA VAL A 145 3.47 7.09 -9.67
C VAL A 145 3.27 7.79 -11.03
N GLY A 146 2.02 8.11 -11.40
CA GLY A 146 1.74 8.87 -12.62
C GLY A 146 2.38 10.27 -12.69
N ALA A 147 2.86 10.83 -11.58
CA ALA A 147 3.62 12.08 -11.59
C ALA A 147 5.06 11.91 -12.10
N VAL A 148 5.58 10.68 -12.07
CA VAL A 148 6.96 10.34 -12.45
C VAL A 148 7.05 9.81 -13.87
N VAL A 149 5.98 9.17 -14.37
CA VAL A 149 5.96 8.45 -15.65
C VAL A 149 6.19 9.41 -16.82
N ASN A 150 6.99 8.96 -17.81
CA ASN A 150 7.21 9.72 -19.03
C ASN A 150 5.92 9.89 -19.85
N PRO A 151 5.74 11.04 -20.55
CA PRO A 151 4.51 11.35 -21.27
C PRO A 151 4.48 10.80 -22.70
N VAL A 152 5.43 9.94 -23.09
CA VAL A 152 5.51 9.40 -24.44
C VAL A 152 4.35 8.45 -24.70
N VAL A 153 3.75 8.60 -25.88
CA VAL A 153 2.70 7.72 -26.37
C VAL A 153 3.05 7.20 -27.75
N ASP A 154 2.55 6.03 -28.08
CA ASP A 154 2.64 5.49 -29.43
C ASP A 154 1.83 6.36 -30.40
N ALA A 155 2.44 6.75 -31.52
CA ALA A 155 1.86 7.71 -32.46
C ALA A 155 0.60 7.17 -33.18
N VAL A 156 0.43 5.85 -33.27
CA VAL A 156 -0.70 5.22 -33.95
C VAL A 156 -1.81 4.85 -32.97
N SER A 157 -1.46 4.15 -31.91
CA SER A 157 -2.44 3.63 -30.94
C SER A 157 -2.74 4.58 -29.79
N GLY A 158 -1.88 5.60 -29.55
CA GLY A 158 -1.95 6.44 -28.36
C GLY A 158 -1.57 5.71 -27.07
N GLN A 159 -1.06 4.47 -27.15
CA GLN A 159 -0.65 3.68 -25.97
C GLN A 159 0.52 4.35 -25.24
N PRO A 160 0.40 4.64 -23.94
CA PRO A 160 1.48 5.28 -23.20
C PRO A 160 2.64 4.32 -22.90
N GLU A 161 3.87 4.84 -22.97
CA GLU A 161 5.11 4.14 -22.62
C GLU A 161 5.34 4.18 -21.09
N ASN A 162 4.37 3.74 -20.31
CA ASN A 162 4.37 3.87 -18.85
C ASN A 162 5.10 2.73 -18.10
N LYS A 163 5.76 1.82 -18.84
CA LYS A 163 6.51 0.69 -18.27
C LYS A 163 8.02 0.87 -18.33
N HIS A 164 8.48 1.99 -18.88
CA HIS A 164 9.88 2.27 -19.08
C HIS A 164 10.14 3.77 -18.89
N THR A 165 10.36 4.19 -17.65
CA THR A 165 10.71 5.58 -17.33
C THR A 165 12.06 5.64 -16.64
N PRO A 166 13.05 6.35 -17.18
CA PRO A 166 14.31 6.59 -16.48
C PRO A 166 14.07 7.38 -15.19
N VAL A 167 14.59 6.87 -14.07
CA VAL A 167 14.43 7.46 -12.75
C VAL A 167 15.73 7.42 -11.96
N ARG A 168 15.83 8.33 -11.00
CA ARG A 168 16.76 8.27 -9.89
C ARG A 168 16.00 7.94 -8.62
N VAL A 169 16.54 7.03 -7.81
CA VAL A 169 15.99 6.69 -6.50
C VAL A 169 16.98 7.13 -5.42
N ARG A 170 16.47 7.78 -4.39
CA ARG A 170 17.24 8.22 -3.23
C ARG A 170 16.46 7.94 -1.96
N ARG A 171 17.17 7.65 -0.86
CA ARG A 171 16.55 7.64 0.46
C ARG A 171 15.92 9.03 0.71
N PHE A 172 14.70 9.05 1.20
CA PHE A 172 14.09 10.27 1.72
C PHE A 172 14.64 10.52 3.12
N ASP A 173 15.33 11.65 3.30
CA ASP A 173 15.94 12.01 4.58
C ASP A 173 14.87 12.53 5.55
N ALA A 174 13.99 11.62 5.97
CA ALA A 174 12.99 11.91 6.98
C ALA A 174 13.66 12.13 8.34
N LYS A 175 13.25 13.16 9.05
CA LYS A 175 13.69 13.45 10.44
C LYS A 175 12.76 12.84 11.47
N TRP A 176 11.55 12.49 11.02
CA TRP A 176 10.58 11.77 11.84
C TRP A 176 9.71 10.86 10.98
N HIS A 177 9.21 9.83 11.61
CA HIS A 177 8.21 8.89 11.11
C HIS A 177 7.04 8.85 12.08
N GLY A 178 5.85 8.52 11.58
CA GLY A 178 4.69 8.41 12.45
C GLY A 178 3.57 7.58 11.86
N PHE A 179 2.64 7.24 12.73
CA PHE A 179 1.33 6.76 12.32
C PHE A 179 0.23 7.29 13.23
N LEU A 180 -0.96 7.36 12.67
CA LEU A 180 -2.15 7.70 13.38
C LEU A 180 -3.22 6.65 13.07
N LEU A 181 -3.93 6.20 14.12
CA LEU A 181 -5.13 5.39 14.00
C LEU A 181 -6.30 6.18 14.57
N SER A 182 -7.43 6.21 13.88
CA SER A 182 -8.63 6.94 14.31
C SER A 182 -9.90 6.17 13.94
N GLU A 183 -10.93 6.22 14.78
CA GLU A 183 -12.26 5.68 14.47
C GLU A 183 -12.93 6.46 13.31
N HIS A 184 -12.62 7.76 13.18
CA HIS A 184 -13.20 8.64 12.17
C HIS A 184 -12.21 9.00 11.06
N PRO A 185 -12.70 9.23 9.83
CA PRO A 185 -11.86 9.77 8.76
C PRO A 185 -11.39 11.19 9.11
N MET A 186 -10.21 11.54 8.63
CA MET A 186 -9.68 12.90 8.68
C MET A 186 -9.04 13.26 7.34
N PRO A 187 -8.87 14.54 7.03
CA PRO A 187 -8.10 14.95 5.86
C PRO A 187 -6.70 14.36 5.87
N LEU A 188 -6.16 14.08 4.68
CA LEU A 188 -4.77 13.63 4.55
C LEU A 188 -3.84 14.74 5.07
N PRO A 189 -2.97 14.45 6.06
CA PRO A 189 -2.06 15.47 6.59
C PRO A 189 -1.12 16.04 5.54
N ALA A 190 -0.88 17.34 5.58
CA ALA A 190 0.01 18.06 4.68
C ALA A 190 1.48 17.84 5.06
N THR A 191 1.95 16.61 5.02
CA THR A 191 3.33 16.21 5.30
C THR A 191 4.05 15.77 4.03
N ASP A 192 5.38 15.66 4.09
CA ASP A 192 6.19 15.20 2.96
C ASP A 192 5.77 13.82 2.44
N TYR A 193 5.35 12.93 3.35
CA TYR A 193 4.80 11.62 3.06
C TYR A 193 3.62 11.34 3.98
N ALA A 194 2.46 11.13 3.41
CA ALA A 194 1.26 10.71 4.13
C ALA A 194 0.47 9.71 3.29
N VAL A 195 0.02 8.63 3.90
CA VAL A 195 -0.84 7.61 3.27
C VAL A 195 -2.03 7.35 4.18
N ALA A 196 -3.24 7.47 3.63
CA ALA A 196 -4.48 7.13 4.31
C ALA A 196 -4.95 5.73 3.92
N ILE A 197 -5.26 4.91 4.90
CA ILE A 197 -5.66 3.50 4.75
C ILE A 197 -6.97 3.31 5.50
N ARG A 198 -7.97 2.80 4.82
CA ARG A 198 -9.25 2.46 5.44
C ARG A 198 -9.21 1.03 5.99
N GLY A 199 -9.38 0.89 7.30
CA GLY A 199 -9.65 -0.39 7.97
C GLY A 199 -11.15 -0.61 8.17
N GLY A 200 -11.53 -1.69 8.87
CA GLY A 200 -12.94 -2.03 9.11
C GLY A 200 -13.69 -1.03 9.97
N LYS A 201 -13.09 -0.65 11.06
CA LYS A 201 -13.66 0.30 12.04
C LYS A 201 -12.68 1.42 12.39
N PHE A 202 -11.66 1.62 11.56
CA PHE A 202 -10.63 2.61 11.80
C PHE A 202 -10.09 3.17 10.49
N TRP A 203 -9.47 4.33 10.58
CA TRP A 203 -8.57 4.89 9.60
C TRP A 203 -7.14 4.82 10.12
N ARG A 204 -6.20 4.50 9.26
CA ARG A 204 -4.77 4.51 9.53
C ARG A 204 -4.09 5.49 8.62
N PHE A 205 -3.19 6.27 9.17
CA PHE A 205 -2.32 7.17 8.42
C PHE A 205 -0.88 6.81 8.71
N GLU A 206 -0.07 6.62 7.67
CA GLU A 206 1.38 6.50 7.77
C GLU A 206 2.00 7.81 7.34
N LEU A 207 2.96 8.31 8.10
CA LEU A 207 3.48 9.66 7.99
C LEU A 207 5.00 9.68 8.03
N ALA A 208 5.61 10.63 7.32
CA ALA A 208 7.02 10.98 7.49
C ALA A 208 7.27 12.43 7.01
N GLY A 209 8.24 13.10 7.61
CA GLY A 209 8.58 14.48 7.27
C GLY A 209 10.02 14.85 7.57
N ARG A 210 10.45 16.02 7.05
CA ARG A 210 11.80 16.58 7.21
C ARG A 210 11.89 17.69 8.25
N GLU A 211 10.79 18.00 8.88
CA GLU A 211 10.78 18.99 9.95
C GLU A 211 11.60 18.53 11.16
N SER A 212 12.03 19.44 12.02
CA SER A 212 12.83 19.07 13.19
C SER A 212 12.00 18.28 14.22
N PRO A 213 12.63 17.46 15.09
CA PRO A 213 11.92 16.78 16.17
C PRO A 213 11.07 17.70 17.07
N ASP A 214 11.46 18.96 17.24
CA ASP A 214 10.70 19.95 18.01
C ASP A 214 9.35 20.26 17.35
N SER A 215 9.25 20.14 16.03
CA SER A 215 8.00 20.28 15.27
C SER A 215 7.08 19.06 15.36
N CYS A 216 7.57 17.91 15.85
CA CYS A 216 6.70 16.74 16.06
C CYS A 216 5.56 17.02 17.05
N VAL A 217 5.80 17.88 18.05
CA VAL A 217 4.76 18.31 18.99
C VAL A 217 3.75 19.23 18.30
N GLU A 218 4.20 20.15 17.46
CA GLU A 218 3.34 21.04 16.68
C GLU A 218 2.52 20.24 15.67
N LEU A 219 3.14 19.32 14.95
CA LEU A 219 2.45 18.40 14.04
C LEU A 219 1.42 17.55 14.79
N ALA A 220 1.76 17.01 15.96
CA ALA A 220 0.83 16.26 16.78
C ALA A 220 -0.35 17.12 17.24
N ASN A 221 -0.11 18.40 17.54
CA ASN A 221 -1.18 19.36 17.90
C ASN A 221 -2.03 19.72 16.68
N GLU A 222 -1.46 19.87 15.49
CA GLU A 222 -2.19 20.07 14.23
C GLU A 222 -3.08 18.85 13.92
N LEU A 223 -2.51 17.64 13.98
CA LEU A 223 -3.27 16.40 13.84
C LEU A 223 -4.37 16.28 14.88
N GLN A 224 -4.12 16.71 16.11
CA GLN A 224 -5.12 16.79 17.17
C GLN A 224 -6.21 17.82 16.83
N GLY A 225 -5.86 19.00 16.32
CA GLY A 225 -6.83 20.01 15.89
C GLY A 225 -7.80 19.46 14.86
N ASN A 226 -7.28 18.73 13.86
CA ASN A 226 -8.10 18.05 12.86
C ASN A 226 -8.98 16.93 13.46
N MET A 227 -8.50 16.23 14.50
CA MET A 227 -9.28 15.21 15.22
C MET A 227 -10.27 15.81 16.23
N GLN A 228 -9.94 16.92 16.89
CA GLN A 228 -10.81 17.56 17.90
C GLN A 228 -12.17 17.96 17.32
N MET A 229 -12.26 18.27 16.04
CA MET A 229 -13.57 18.49 15.37
C MET A 229 -14.46 17.24 15.37
N ALA A 230 -13.89 16.04 15.61
CA ALA A 230 -14.60 14.76 15.61
C ALA A 230 -14.63 14.07 16.98
N LEU A 231 -13.90 14.61 17.99
CA LEU A 231 -13.84 14.00 19.32
C LEU A 231 -14.96 14.54 20.23
N PRO A 232 -15.63 13.69 21.03
CA PRO A 232 -16.60 14.13 22.02
C PRO A 232 -15.98 15.06 23.06
N ALA A 233 -16.80 15.96 23.62
CA ALA A 233 -16.40 16.73 24.80
C ALA A 233 -16.03 15.78 25.95
N ASN A 234 -15.05 16.14 26.77
CA ASN A 234 -14.51 15.34 27.89
C ASN A 234 -13.77 14.07 27.44
N THR A 235 -13.27 14.00 26.20
CA THR A 235 -12.34 12.93 25.80
C THR A 235 -11.04 13.03 26.63
N GLU A 236 -10.69 11.94 27.27
CA GLU A 236 -9.44 11.81 28.02
C GLU A 236 -8.26 11.68 27.06
N THR A 237 -7.17 12.39 27.37
CA THR A 237 -5.91 12.31 26.62
C THR A 237 -4.85 11.64 27.48
N LEU A 238 -4.27 10.54 26.97
CA LEU A 238 -3.07 9.91 27.51
C LEU A 238 -1.89 10.33 26.65
N GLU A 239 -0.80 10.75 27.27
CA GLU A 239 0.36 11.26 26.54
C GLU A 239 1.67 10.77 27.12
N TYR A 240 2.64 10.51 26.25
CA TYR A 240 4.02 10.25 26.58
C TYR A 240 4.92 11.02 25.61
N VAL A 241 5.81 11.83 26.16
CA VAL A 241 6.78 12.64 25.40
C VAL A 241 8.19 12.33 25.93
N ASP A 242 9.09 11.97 25.02
CA ASP A 242 10.53 11.88 25.26
C ASP A 242 11.21 12.74 24.20
N ALA A 243 11.38 14.02 24.51
CA ALA A 243 11.96 15.00 23.59
C ALA A 243 13.43 14.68 23.27
N ALA A 244 14.17 14.07 24.20
CA ALA A 244 15.57 13.73 24.00
C ALA A 244 15.76 12.65 22.92
N HIS A 245 14.80 11.75 22.76
CA HIS A 245 14.81 10.70 21.75
C HIS A 245 13.83 10.94 20.60
N GLY A 246 13.20 12.13 20.54
CA GLY A 246 12.23 12.48 19.50
C GLY A 246 11.00 11.59 19.48
N VAL A 247 10.58 11.06 20.66
CA VAL A 247 9.42 10.16 20.76
C VAL A 247 8.21 10.93 21.28
N TYR A 248 7.12 10.81 20.55
CA TYR A 248 5.82 11.38 20.93
C TYR A 248 4.72 10.33 20.73
N ARG A 249 3.90 10.11 21.76
CA ARG A 249 2.80 9.14 21.75
C ARG A 249 1.59 9.72 22.44
N ARG A 250 0.44 9.64 21.80
CA ARG A 250 -0.82 10.15 22.35
C ARG A 250 -1.96 9.18 22.05
N ALA A 251 -2.88 9.04 22.99
CA ALA A 251 -4.11 8.27 22.83
C ALA A 251 -5.30 9.06 23.36
N TYR A 252 -6.44 8.91 22.69
CA TYR A 252 -7.71 9.56 23.01
C TYR A 252 -8.72 8.52 23.43
N VAL A 253 -9.23 8.64 24.65
CA VAL A 253 -10.16 7.70 25.26
C VAL A 253 -11.42 8.44 25.70
N PHE A 254 -12.57 7.93 25.29
CA PHE A 254 -13.87 8.47 25.69
C PHE A 254 -14.72 7.34 26.29
N GLU A 255 -15.19 7.51 27.52
CA GLU A 255 -15.96 6.51 28.25
C GLU A 255 -15.31 5.10 28.22
N GLY A 256 -14.01 5.05 28.43
CA GLY A 256 -13.23 3.80 28.40
C GLY A 256 -12.92 3.24 27.00
N ARG A 257 -13.48 3.80 25.92
CA ARG A 257 -13.25 3.38 24.53
C ARG A 257 -12.10 4.15 23.90
N LEU A 258 -11.25 3.43 23.16
CA LEU A 258 -10.18 4.04 22.38
C LEU A 258 -10.72 4.64 21.08
N LEU A 259 -10.58 5.96 20.92
CA LEU A 259 -11.03 6.67 19.71
C LEU A 259 -9.91 6.86 18.70
N ALA A 260 -8.70 7.20 19.18
CA ALA A 260 -7.55 7.42 18.31
C ALA A 260 -6.23 7.23 19.05
N VAL A 261 -5.15 6.97 18.30
CA VAL A 261 -3.75 7.01 18.76
C VAL A 261 -2.88 7.70 17.73
N CYS A 262 -1.88 8.45 18.20
CA CYS A 262 -0.84 9.06 17.39
C CYS A 262 0.53 8.68 17.95
N PHE A 263 1.40 8.13 17.10
CA PHE A 263 2.77 7.74 17.43
C PHE A 263 3.71 8.41 16.45
N LEU A 264 4.62 9.21 16.97
CA LEU A 264 5.70 9.84 16.21
C LEU A 264 7.04 9.43 16.83
N GLY A 265 8.08 9.33 16.01
CA GLY A 265 9.42 9.02 16.44
C GLY A 265 10.46 9.47 15.42
N ALA A 266 11.67 9.77 15.89
CA ALA A 266 12.81 10.07 15.03
C ALA A 266 13.25 8.85 14.19
N ASP A 267 12.95 7.63 14.68
CA ASP A 267 13.29 6.38 14.02
C ASP A 267 12.11 5.81 13.23
N VAL A 268 12.41 5.10 12.15
CA VAL A 268 11.45 4.33 11.33
C VAL A 268 10.86 3.13 12.09
N ALA A 269 11.54 2.65 13.12
CA ALA A 269 11.17 1.49 13.93
C ALA A 269 10.02 1.79 14.91
N LEU A 270 8.87 2.18 14.38
CA LEU A 270 7.66 2.39 15.17
C LEU A 270 6.97 1.07 15.55
N PRO A 271 6.17 1.05 16.65
CA PRO A 271 5.39 -0.11 17.04
C PRO A 271 4.49 -0.66 15.93
N GLU A 272 4.20 -1.95 16.01
CA GLU A 272 3.29 -2.63 15.08
C GLU A 272 1.85 -2.11 15.25
N ARG A 273 1.16 -1.83 14.13
CA ARG A 273 -0.13 -1.10 14.09
C ARG A 273 -1.35 -2.01 14.33
N ASN A 274 -1.23 -3.29 13.99
CA ASN A 274 -2.41 -4.19 13.93
C ASN A 274 -3.08 -4.38 15.29
N TRP A 275 -2.30 -4.53 16.37
CA TRP A 275 -2.86 -4.63 17.72
C TRP A 275 -3.60 -3.36 18.14
N LEU A 276 -2.97 -2.19 17.95
CA LEU A 276 -3.61 -0.90 18.25
C LEU A 276 -4.88 -0.68 17.43
N ALA A 277 -4.84 -1.05 16.15
CA ALA A 277 -5.99 -0.97 15.24
C ALA A 277 -7.16 -1.85 15.71
N MET A 278 -6.87 -3.02 16.30
CA MET A 278 -7.90 -3.88 16.87
C MET A 278 -8.58 -3.29 18.12
N LEU A 279 -7.94 -2.34 18.80
CA LEU A 279 -8.49 -1.66 19.98
C LEU A 279 -9.36 -0.46 19.63
N ILE A 280 -9.22 0.13 18.44
CA ILE A 280 -10.01 1.29 18.03
C ILE A 280 -11.51 0.97 18.09
N GLY A 281 -12.28 1.86 18.73
CA GLY A 281 -13.72 1.74 18.95
C GLY A 281 -14.11 0.72 20.02
N LYS A 282 -13.16 0.13 20.75
CA LYS A 282 -13.45 -0.84 21.82
C LYS A 282 -13.16 -0.24 23.20
N GLU A 283 -13.87 -0.76 24.19
CA GLU A 283 -13.57 -0.53 25.60
C GLU A 283 -12.23 -1.18 25.94
N LEU A 284 -11.36 -0.42 26.61
CA LEU A 284 -10.02 -0.86 26.97
C LEU A 284 -10.06 -1.65 28.29
N SER A 285 -9.48 -2.85 28.29
CA SER A 285 -9.15 -3.52 29.55
C SER A 285 -8.08 -2.73 30.32
N ALA A 286 -7.97 -2.96 31.63
CA ALA A 286 -6.93 -2.34 32.45
C ALA A 286 -5.52 -2.67 31.94
N LEU A 287 -5.31 -3.88 31.39
CA LEU A 287 -4.04 -4.30 30.81
C LEU A 287 -3.74 -3.59 29.49
N ASP A 288 -4.74 -3.50 28.57
CA ASP A 288 -4.58 -2.80 27.31
C ASP A 288 -4.30 -1.31 27.53
N ARG A 289 -5.00 -0.69 28.49
CA ARG A 289 -4.79 0.71 28.83
C ARG A 289 -3.36 0.99 29.32
N ARG A 290 -2.79 0.12 30.18
CA ARG A 290 -1.39 0.24 30.63
C ARG A 290 -0.38 0.05 29.50
N ALA A 291 -0.67 -0.85 28.57
CA ALA A 291 0.19 -1.16 27.45
C ALA A 291 0.07 -0.19 26.28
N LEU A 292 -0.99 0.64 26.24
CA LEU A 292 -1.41 1.42 25.08
C LEU A 292 -0.28 2.29 24.50
N LEU A 293 0.31 3.15 25.32
CA LEU A 293 1.38 4.05 24.87
C LEU A 293 2.73 3.33 24.65
N SER A 294 2.89 2.08 25.09
CA SER A 294 4.05 1.27 24.70
C SER A 294 3.95 0.80 23.24
N GLY A 295 2.72 0.75 22.69
CA GLY A 295 2.46 0.24 21.35
C GLY A 295 2.66 -1.27 21.22
N ARG A 296 2.76 -2.00 22.33
CA ARG A 296 2.98 -3.45 22.37
C ARG A 296 1.89 -4.12 23.19
N PRO A 297 1.25 -5.19 22.66
CA PRO A 297 0.23 -5.91 23.42
C PRO A 297 0.83 -6.53 24.66
N ALA A 298 0.09 -6.47 25.79
CA ALA A 298 0.48 -7.17 27.01
C ALA A 298 0.53 -8.70 26.82
N ASN A 299 -0.34 -9.22 25.93
CA ASN A 299 -0.30 -10.63 25.51
C ASN A 299 0.33 -10.74 24.11
N PRO A 300 1.53 -11.37 23.97
CA PRO A 300 2.22 -11.53 22.70
C PRO A 300 1.44 -12.30 21.62
N ALA A 301 0.38 -13.03 22.00
CA ALA A 301 -0.46 -13.75 21.04
C ALA A 301 -1.24 -12.80 20.10
N PHE A 302 -1.42 -11.55 20.47
CA PHE A 302 -2.07 -10.53 19.62
C PHE A 302 -1.13 -9.89 18.58
N ASP A 303 0.17 -10.15 18.67
CA ASP A 303 1.12 -9.70 17.65
C ASP A 303 1.17 -10.71 16.49
N VAL A 304 0.25 -10.58 15.55
CA VAL A 304 0.12 -11.49 14.42
C VAL A 304 1.11 -11.20 13.27
N GLY A 305 1.82 -10.07 13.33
CA GLY A 305 2.71 -9.60 12.26
C GLY A 305 1.95 -9.10 11.02
N ARG A 306 2.67 -8.96 9.90
CA ARG A 306 2.11 -8.53 8.61
C ARG A 306 1.03 -9.50 8.14
N ILE A 307 -0.10 -8.98 7.66
CA ILE A 307 -1.19 -9.81 7.14
C ILE A 307 -0.79 -10.43 5.78
N ILE A 308 -0.82 -11.75 5.71
CA ILE A 308 -0.56 -12.53 4.49
C ILE A 308 -1.86 -12.96 3.83
N CYS A 309 -2.78 -13.54 4.60
CA CYS A 309 -4.10 -13.91 4.09
C CYS A 309 -5.13 -12.85 4.49
N ALA A 310 -5.50 -11.98 3.54
CA ALA A 310 -6.49 -10.92 3.77
C ALA A 310 -7.92 -11.49 3.99
N CYS A 311 -8.26 -12.62 3.38
CA CYS A 311 -9.59 -13.24 3.53
C CYS A 311 -9.91 -13.63 4.98
N PHE A 312 -8.92 -14.18 5.69
CA PHE A 312 -9.07 -14.69 7.06
C PHE A 312 -8.24 -13.92 8.09
N VAL A 313 -7.62 -12.81 7.67
CA VAL A 313 -6.79 -11.92 8.52
C VAL A 313 -5.69 -12.70 9.23
N VAL A 314 -4.97 -13.57 8.50
CA VAL A 314 -3.89 -14.40 9.07
C VAL A 314 -2.54 -13.72 8.81
N GLY A 315 -1.83 -13.43 9.90
CA GLY A 315 -0.53 -12.75 9.86
C GLY A 315 0.66 -13.70 9.79
N GLU A 316 1.79 -13.17 9.34
CA GLU A 316 3.04 -13.93 9.12
C GLU A 316 3.56 -14.60 10.39
N LYS A 317 3.55 -13.92 11.55
CA LYS A 317 4.00 -14.50 12.82
C LYS A 317 3.14 -15.69 13.24
N THR A 318 1.82 -15.61 13.01
CA THR A 318 0.90 -16.71 13.26
C THR A 318 1.20 -17.91 12.36
N ILE A 319 1.50 -17.67 11.09
CA ILE A 319 1.84 -18.73 10.12
C ILE A 319 3.15 -19.40 10.54
N ARG A 320 4.23 -18.64 10.77
CA ARG A 320 5.54 -19.17 11.19
C ARG A 320 5.45 -19.96 12.48
N LYS A 321 4.74 -19.44 13.49
CA LYS A 321 4.50 -20.14 14.75
C LYS A 321 3.76 -21.47 14.54
N SER A 322 2.73 -21.48 13.68
CA SER A 322 1.97 -22.69 13.42
C SER A 322 2.78 -23.73 12.66
N ILE A 323 3.62 -23.31 11.70
CA ILE A 323 4.56 -24.19 11.00
C ILE A 323 5.49 -24.86 12.00
N ALA A 324 6.12 -24.07 12.88
CA ALA A 324 7.08 -24.59 13.86
C ALA A 324 6.45 -25.49 14.92
N VAL A 325 5.29 -25.10 15.49
CA VAL A 325 4.67 -25.84 16.59
C VAL A 325 3.96 -27.12 16.11
N LYS A 326 3.38 -27.10 14.90
CA LYS A 326 2.59 -28.22 14.36
C LYS A 326 3.31 -28.98 13.26
N ASN A 327 4.57 -28.66 12.97
CA ASN A 327 5.38 -29.27 11.91
C ASN A 327 4.65 -29.28 10.56
N LEU A 328 4.04 -28.15 10.18
CA LEU A 328 3.32 -28.08 8.91
C LEU A 328 4.35 -28.05 7.74
N ASP A 329 4.17 -28.93 6.76
CA ASP A 329 5.13 -29.19 5.68
C ASP A 329 4.62 -28.76 4.30
N SER A 330 3.37 -28.30 4.22
CA SER A 330 2.76 -27.92 2.96
C SER A 330 1.81 -26.72 3.10
N VAL A 331 1.58 -26.01 1.98
CA VAL A 331 0.58 -24.92 1.92
C VAL A 331 -0.83 -25.45 2.21
N ALA A 332 -1.13 -26.70 1.82
CA ALA A 332 -2.40 -27.34 2.14
C ALA A 332 -2.58 -27.52 3.66
N ALA A 333 -1.56 -28.03 4.37
CA ALA A 333 -1.58 -28.17 5.82
C ALA A 333 -1.71 -26.82 6.55
N ILE A 334 -1.06 -25.75 6.03
CA ILE A 334 -1.27 -24.40 6.54
C ILE A 334 -2.75 -23.98 6.34
N GLY A 335 -3.32 -24.28 5.17
CA GLY A 335 -4.72 -24.00 4.85
C GLY A 335 -5.71 -24.71 5.78
N GLU A 336 -5.51 -25.98 6.05
CA GLU A 336 -6.32 -26.76 7.00
C GLU A 336 -6.24 -26.20 8.41
N CYS A 337 -5.03 -25.80 8.84
CA CYS A 337 -4.80 -25.30 10.18
C CYS A 337 -5.33 -23.86 10.41
N LEU A 338 -5.12 -22.97 9.45
CA LEU A 338 -5.35 -21.52 9.60
C LEU A 338 -6.38 -20.94 8.63
N LYS A 339 -6.92 -21.75 7.72
CA LYS A 339 -7.73 -21.34 6.57
C LYS A 339 -7.01 -20.43 5.57
N ALA A 340 -5.72 -20.12 5.78
CA ALA A 340 -4.96 -19.31 4.86
C ALA A 340 -4.78 -20.00 3.51
N GLY A 341 -5.06 -19.31 2.40
CA GLY A 341 -4.99 -19.88 1.04
C GLY A 341 -6.20 -20.67 0.56
N THR A 342 -7.21 -20.89 1.43
CA THR A 342 -8.35 -21.77 1.11
C THR A 342 -9.56 -21.05 0.49
N ASN A 343 -9.59 -19.71 0.46
CA ASN A 343 -10.69 -18.95 -0.16
C ASN A 343 -10.28 -18.46 -1.57
N CYS A 344 -9.70 -17.29 -1.71
CA CYS A 344 -9.31 -16.75 -3.02
C CYS A 344 -8.01 -17.35 -3.57
N GLY A 345 -7.20 -18.00 -2.74
CA GLY A 345 -5.93 -18.62 -3.12
C GLY A 345 -4.77 -17.64 -3.41
N SER A 346 -5.01 -16.34 -3.47
CA SER A 346 -4.00 -15.37 -3.92
C SER A 346 -2.77 -15.25 -3.00
N CYS A 347 -2.87 -15.66 -1.73
CA CYS A 347 -1.75 -15.68 -0.80
C CYS A 347 -0.90 -16.97 -0.87
N GLN A 348 -1.28 -17.98 -1.66
CA GLN A 348 -0.55 -19.26 -1.71
C GLN A 348 0.93 -19.12 -2.10
N PRO A 349 1.34 -18.25 -3.05
CA PRO A 349 2.76 -18.05 -3.36
C PRO A 349 3.57 -17.55 -2.14
N GLU A 350 3.03 -16.61 -1.36
CA GLU A 350 3.68 -16.09 -0.15
C GLU A 350 3.72 -17.13 0.97
N LEU A 351 2.64 -17.92 1.13
CA LEU A 351 2.63 -19.05 2.06
C LEU A 351 3.75 -20.05 1.74
N LYS A 352 3.96 -20.34 0.46
CA LYS A 352 5.06 -21.21 -0.01
C LYS A 352 6.43 -20.62 0.30
N GLN A 353 6.63 -19.31 0.09
CA GLN A 353 7.88 -18.63 0.43
C GLN A 353 8.17 -18.69 1.93
N ILE A 354 7.16 -18.42 2.76
CA ILE A 354 7.27 -18.50 4.22
C ILE A 354 7.63 -19.94 4.66
N LEU A 355 6.94 -20.94 4.11
CA LEU A 355 7.20 -22.35 4.40
C LEU A 355 8.65 -22.72 4.07
N ASN A 356 9.11 -22.41 2.84
CA ASN A 356 10.48 -22.66 2.41
C ASN A 356 11.51 -21.99 3.34
N SER A 357 11.25 -20.74 3.75
CA SER A 357 12.15 -20.01 4.68
C SER A 357 12.21 -20.61 6.08
N CYS A 358 11.12 -21.24 6.55
CA CYS A 358 11.10 -21.96 7.82
C CYS A 358 11.79 -23.32 7.77
N GLN A 359 11.83 -23.96 6.59
CA GLN A 359 12.50 -25.25 6.38
C GLN A 359 14.00 -25.10 6.16
N ALA A 360 14.45 -23.94 5.70
CA ALA A 360 15.87 -23.64 5.45
C ALA A 360 16.61 -23.09 6.70
N ALA A 361 15.89 -22.75 7.77
CA ALA A 361 16.40 -22.24 9.05
C ALA A 361 16.51 -23.35 10.09
#